data_f68a31ec4e00c3ace4549e2c30ab65b4
#
_entry.id   f68a31ec4e00c3ace4549e2c30ab65b4
#
_cell.length_a   1.000
_cell.length_b   1.000
_cell.length_c   1.000
_cell.angle_alpha   90.00
_cell.angle_beta   90.00
_cell.angle_gamma   90.00
#
_symmetry.space_group_name_H-M   'P 1'
#
loop_
_entity.id
_entity.type
_entity.pdbx_description
1 polymer ?
#
loop_
_entity_poly.entity_id
_entity_poly.type
_entity_poly.pdbx_seq_one_letter_code
_entity_poly.pdbx_strand_id
1 'polypeptide(L)'
;MQVIDRLYKDYRPLYPIEEFCPVGQALFIDIETTGLKKETTSLYLIGCGHYTDEGFATKLFFAETGAEEALILSAFDSFACSFTHLFHFNGNKFDIPYLLYKAGLYDMDGFLKDTVQIDIYRLCKPLRYLLFPETMRQKAIEEFLGIGREDKYTGGELIEVYQEYEKRPTDQAFCDLITHNREDVLGMHKIMPILYYLSFKDAPLSYVGYHTNRYSDYTGIEHEEVIFEYRTDISFPRSFTAKTETMYVKASCDDGKILIRLPIHDQEMKIYFDNYRDYCYLPEEDTAILKTLAYSLPKGRYQKATRDTAYQRVSGTFLKQPHSLFKPVLCTDRKDKKKYFRFPEDFNKEAAEEFGRSLINIFFCMKRTSST
;
A
#
# COMPACT_ATOMS: atom_id res chain seq x y z
N MET A 1 -14.77 -18.73 32.43
CA MET A 1 -14.01 -18.76 31.18
C MET A 1 -14.56 -19.84 30.26
N GLN A 2 -14.76 -19.51 28.99
CA GLN A 2 -15.17 -20.47 27.96
C GLN A 2 -14.07 -20.59 26.90
N VAL A 3 -13.89 -21.81 26.34
CA VAL A 3 -13.04 -22.05 25.18
C VAL A 3 -13.94 -22.51 24.03
N ILE A 4 -13.90 -21.79 22.91
CA ILE A 4 -14.77 -22.01 21.78
C ILE A 4 -13.96 -22.40 20.56
N ASP A 5 -14.10 -23.66 20.13
CA ASP A 5 -13.39 -24.19 18.96
C ASP A 5 -14.32 -24.28 17.75
N ARG A 6 -13.79 -23.97 16.56
CA ARG A 6 -14.48 -24.20 15.29
C ARG A 6 -13.50 -24.58 14.20
N LEU A 7 -13.78 -25.67 13.47
CA LEU A 7 -13.02 -26.12 12.32
C LEU A 7 -13.72 -25.72 11.02
N TYR A 8 -12.98 -25.09 10.14
CA TYR A 8 -13.36 -24.77 8.76
C TYR A 8 -12.68 -25.78 7.84
N LYS A 9 -13.38 -26.86 7.54
CA LYS A 9 -12.86 -27.92 6.68
C LYS A 9 -12.49 -27.38 5.31
N ASP A 10 -11.44 -27.94 4.74
CA ASP A 10 -10.95 -27.59 3.41
C ASP A 10 -10.44 -26.14 3.22
N TYR A 11 -10.39 -25.33 4.27
CA TYR A 11 -9.71 -24.03 4.20
C TYR A 11 -8.20 -24.28 4.16
N ARG A 12 -7.58 -23.89 3.05
CA ARG A 12 -6.13 -23.98 2.82
C ARG A 12 -5.51 -22.59 2.76
N PRO A 13 -4.18 -22.46 2.96
CA PRO A 13 -3.52 -21.19 2.76
C PRO A 13 -3.84 -20.60 1.37
N LEU A 14 -4.34 -19.36 1.35
CA LEU A 14 -4.64 -18.63 0.11
C LEU A 14 -3.43 -17.84 -0.40
N TYR A 15 -2.36 -17.85 0.38
CA TYR A 15 -1.05 -17.28 0.08
C TYR A 15 0.01 -18.23 0.66
N PRO A 16 1.21 -18.36 0.05
CA PRO A 16 2.27 -19.23 0.56
C PRO A 16 2.76 -18.81 1.95
N ILE A 17 2.16 -19.38 3.00
CA ILE A 17 2.58 -19.13 4.40
C ILE A 17 4.01 -19.61 4.63
N GLU A 18 4.45 -20.59 3.83
CA GLU A 18 5.82 -21.11 3.83
C GLU A 18 6.89 -20.05 3.57
N GLU A 19 6.53 -18.90 2.99
CA GLU A 19 7.44 -17.74 2.87
C GLU A 19 7.84 -17.16 4.23
N PHE A 20 7.04 -17.42 5.27
CA PHE A 20 7.28 -16.92 6.63
C PHE A 20 7.70 -18.06 7.58
N CYS A 21 6.98 -19.19 7.54
CA CYS A 21 7.20 -20.30 8.44
C CYS A 21 6.50 -21.58 7.93
N PRO A 22 6.83 -22.78 8.46
CA PRO A 22 6.02 -23.96 8.21
C PRO A 22 4.55 -23.71 8.55
N VAL A 23 3.62 -24.11 7.70
CA VAL A 23 2.17 -23.79 7.81
C VAL A 23 1.61 -24.10 9.20
N GLY A 24 1.96 -25.29 9.76
CA GLY A 24 1.51 -25.69 11.10
C GLY A 24 2.12 -24.90 12.25
N GLN A 25 3.07 -24.00 11.99
CA GLN A 25 3.72 -23.14 12.99
C GLN A 25 3.17 -21.69 12.97
N ALA A 26 2.19 -21.41 12.11
CA ALA A 26 1.53 -20.12 12.01
C ALA A 26 0.31 -20.04 12.92
N LEU A 27 0.29 -19.08 13.83
CA LEU A 27 -0.85 -18.74 14.68
C LEU A 27 -1.30 -17.32 14.39
N PHE A 28 -2.54 -17.14 13.93
CA PHE A 28 -3.18 -15.84 13.76
C PHE A 28 -3.84 -15.46 15.08
N ILE A 29 -3.64 -14.22 15.54
CA ILE A 29 -4.21 -13.77 16.82
C ILE A 29 -4.87 -12.39 16.69
N ASP A 30 -5.93 -12.20 17.45
CA ASP A 30 -6.62 -10.94 17.65
C ASP A 30 -7.18 -10.89 19.07
N ILE A 31 -7.25 -9.69 19.69
CA ILE A 31 -7.72 -9.55 21.06
C ILE A 31 -8.84 -8.52 21.17
N GLU A 32 -9.72 -8.75 22.16
CA GLU A 32 -10.74 -7.79 22.56
C GLU A 32 -10.55 -7.36 24.01
N THR A 33 -10.71 -6.06 24.23
CA THR A 33 -10.46 -5.43 25.52
C THR A 33 -11.59 -4.46 25.88
N THR A 34 -11.74 -4.15 27.16
CA THR A 34 -12.72 -3.16 27.65
C THR A 34 -12.27 -1.71 27.41
N GLY A 35 -11.18 -1.50 26.65
CA GLY A 35 -10.70 -0.18 26.27
C GLY A 35 -9.20 -0.18 25.88
N LEU A 36 -8.71 0.97 25.46
CA LEU A 36 -7.37 1.09 24.84
C LEU A 36 -6.21 1.17 25.85
N LYS A 37 -6.47 1.48 27.13
CA LYS A 37 -5.44 1.68 28.16
C LYS A 37 -5.19 0.38 28.93
N LYS A 38 -4.19 -0.37 28.55
CA LYS A 38 -3.82 -1.66 29.17
C LYS A 38 -3.68 -1.63 30.69
N GLU A 39 -3.37 -0.46 31.28
CA GLU A 39 -3.20 -0.26 32.73
C GLU A 39 -4.54 -0.26 33.48
N THR A 40 -5.63 0.13 32.83
CA THR A 40 -6.94 0.38 33.48
C THR A 40 -8.11 -0.39 32.88
N THR A 41 -7.84 -1.17 31.84
CA THR A 41 -8.86 -1.96 31.13
C THR A 41 -8.54 -3.44 31.18
N SER A 42 -9.50 -4.29 30.91
CA SER A 42 -9.37 -5.76 30.98
C SER A 42 -9.40 -6.39 29.59
N LEU A 43 -8.63 -7.45 29.43
CA LEU A 43 -8.69 -8.35 28.29
C LEU A 43 -9.82 -9.36 28.53
N TYR A 44 -10.76 -9.46 27.60
CA TYR A 44 -11.88 -10.40 27.77
C TYR A 44 -11.95 -11.48 26.72
N LEU A 45 -11.24 -11.33 25.58
CA LEU A 45 -11.26 -12.32 24.53
C LEU A 45 -9.92 -12.36 23.81
N ILE A 46 -9.39 -13.57 23.59
CA ILE A 46 -8.25 -13.83 22.72
C ILE A 46 -8.71 -14.80 21.65
N GLY A 47 -8.70 -14.36 20.39
CA GLY A 47 -8.98 -15.20 19.25
C GLY A 47 -7.71 -15.72 18.62
N CYS A 48 -7.72 -17.01 18.31
CA CYS A 48 -6.64 -17.71 17.64
C CYS A 48 -7.14 -18.39 16.37
N GLY A 49 -6.32 -18.40 15.33
CA GLY A 49 -6.55 -19.16 14.11
C GLY A 49 -5.31 -19.90 13.68
N HIS A 50 -5.43 -21.14 13.28
CA HIS A 50 -4.27 -21.94 12.85
C HIS A 50 -4.68 -22.99 11.80
N TYR A 51 -3.70 -23.43 11.02
CA TYR A 51 -3.90 -24.49 10.06
C TYR A 51 -3.79 -25.86 10.72
N THR A 52 -4.62 -26.78 10.26
CA THR A 52 -4.63 -28.20 10.63
C THR A 52 -4.63 -29.04 9.35
N ASP A 53 -4.43 -30.34 9.47
CA ASP A 53 -4.50 -31.27 8.32
C ASP A 53 -5.88 -31.25 7.65
N GLU A 54 -6.97 -30.95 8.42
CA GLU A 54 -8.34 -30.94 7.92
C GLU A 54 -8.77 -29.56 7.38
N GLY A 55 -8.06 -28.47 7.73
CA GLY A 55 -8.43 -27.13 7.31
C GLY A 55 -7.87 -26.02 8.19
N PHE A 56 -8.65 -24.97 8.41
CA PHE A 56 -8.32 -23.88 9.31
C PHE A 56 -9.19 -23.93 10.56
N ALA A 57 -8.59 -23.92 11.71
CA ALA A 57 -9.31 -23.95 12.99
C ALA A 57 -9.22 -22.59 13.70
N THR A 58 -10.31 -22.18 14.34
CA THR A 58 -10.30 -21.05 15.27
C THR A 58 -10.51 -21.57 16.70
N LYS A 59 -9.77 -21.01 17.64
CA LYS A 59 -9.89 -21.27 19.07
C LYS A 59 -9.94 -19.93 19.79
N LEU A 60 -11.03 -19.68 20.51
CA LEU A 60 -11.27 -18.43 21.21
C LEU A 60 -11.30 -18.67 22.72
N PHE A 61 -10.59 -17.85 23.47
CA PHE A 61 -10.53 -17.88 24.93
C PHE A 61 -11.33 -16.66 25.44
N PHE A 62 -12.51 -16.90 25.96
CA PHE A 62 -13.46 -15.88 26.39
C PHE A 62 -13.59 -15.82 27.91
N ALA A 63 -13.38 -14.65 28.50
CA ALA A 63 -13.63 -14.36 29.90
C ALA A 63 -15.07 -13.88 30.06
N GLU A 64 -15.86 -14.59 30.85
CA GLU A 64 -17.25 -14.22 31.15
C GLU A 64 -17.32 -13.00 32.06
N THR A 65 -16.25 -12.78 32.85
CA THR A 65 -16.05 -11.59 33.67
C THR A 65 -14.59 -11.16 33.67
N GLY A 66 -14.32 -9.89 33.95
CA GLY A 66 -12.94 -9.38 34.03
C GLY A 66 -12.05 -10.11 35.04
N ALA A 67 -12.63 -10.79 36.05
CA ALA A 67 -11.89 -11.60 37.00
C ALA A 67 -11.20 -12.84 36.37
N GLU A 68 -11.62 -13.24 35.18
CA GLU A 68 -11.07 -14.39 34.46
C GLU A 68 -9.94 -14.02 33.47
N GLU A 69 -9.48 -12.77 33.45
CA GLU A 69 -8.40 -12.29 32.58
C GLU A 69 -7.13 -13.16 32.67
N ALA A 70 -6.69 -13.49 33.88
CA ALA A 70 -5.52 -14.34 34.10
C ALA A 70 -5.74 -15.77 33.55
N LEU A 71 -6.97 -16.29 33.62
CA LEU A 71 -7.31 -17.63 33.15
C LEU A 71 -7.22 -17.73 31.63
N ILE A 72 -7.77 -16.74 30.90
CA ILE A 72 -7.69 -16.75 29.45
C ILE A 72 -6.27 -16.53 28.96
N LEU A 73 -5.47 -15.68 29.63
CA LEU A 73 -4.04 -15.51 29.31
C LEU A 73 -3.24 -16.81 29.50
N SER A 74 -3.43 -17.51 30.60
CA SER A 74 -2.74 -18.78 30.88
C SER A 74 -3.14 -19.87 29.86
N ALA A 75 -4.43 -19.96 29.54
CA ALA A 75 -4.91 -20.92 28.54
C ALA A 75 -4.36 -20.61 27.13
N PHE A 76 -4.33 -19.33 26.77
CA PHE A 76 -3.71 -18.88 25.52
C PHE A 76 -2.24 -19.18 25.46
N ASP A 77 -1.45 -18.86 26.50
CA ASP A 77 -0.01 -19.11 26.55
C ASP A 77 0.30 -20.61 26.37
N SER A 78 -0.41 -21.46 27.11
CA SER A 78 -0.30 -22.91 26.98
C SER A 78 -0.60 -23.41 25.55
N PHE A 79 -1.49 -22.78 24.85
CA PHE A 79 -1.81 -23.10 23.45
C PHE A 79 -0.77 -22.53 22.49
N ALA A 80 -0.39 -21.27 22.68
CA ALA A 80 0.50 -20.52 21.81
C ALA A 80 1.93 -21.08 21.75
N CYS A 81 2.42 -21.73 22.83
CA CYS A 81 3.76 -22.35 22.87
C CYS A 81 3.95 -23.49 21.85
N SER A 82 2.90 -23.99 21.21
CA SER A 82 2.99 -24.94 20.10
C SER A 82 3.35 -24.29 18.76
N PHE A 83 3.40 -22.95 18.69
CA PHE A 83 3.62 -22.18 17.48
C PHE A 83 4.85 -21.30 17.60
N THR A 84 5.51 -21.06 16.48
CA THR A 84 6.72 -20.21 16.43
C THR A 84 6.47 -18.82 15.83
N HIS A 85 5.38 -18.64 15.08
CA HIS A 85 5.06 -17.38 14.41
C HIS A 85 3.65 -16.91 14.72
N LEU A 86 3.54 -15.66 15.18
CA LEU A 86 2.28 -15.00 15.48
C LEU A 86 1.96 -13.99 14.39
N PHE A 87 0.88 -14.23 13.66
CA PHE A 87 0.32 -13.33 12.67
C PHE A 87 -0.76 -12.48 13.33
N HIS A 88 -0.70 -11.18 13.12
CA HIS A 88 -1.69 -10.22 13.63
C HIS A 88 -1.84 -9.04 12.67
N PHE A 89 -2.91 -8.27 12.82
CA PHE A 89 -3.15 -7.10 12.01
C PHE A 89 -2.95 -5.81 12.82
N ASN A 90 -1.81 -5.10 12.62
CA ASN A 90 -1.39 -3.91 13.37
C ASN A 90 -1.16 -4.16 14.88
N GLY A 91 -1.06 -5.40 15.30
CA GLY A 91 -0.93 -5.80 16.70
C GLY A 91 0.38 -5.37 17.37
N ASN A 92 1.42 -5.05 16.62
CA ASN A 92 2.65 -4.47 17.15
C ASN A 92 2.41 -3.17 17.94
N LYS A 93 1.29 -2.47 17.71
CA LYS A 93 0.96 -1.23 18.39
C LYS A 93 -0.02 -1.39 19.53
N PHE A 94 -0.81 -2.47 19.53
CA PHE A 94 -1.87 -2.67 20.50
C PHE A 94 -1.84 -4.08 21.11
N ASP A 95 -2.16 -5.11 20.35
CA ASP A 95 -2.35 -6.49 20.83
C ASP A 95 -1.15 -7.01 21.61
N ILE A 96 0.03 -6.97 20.99
CA ILE A 96 1.25 -7.51 21.58
C ILE A 96 1.69 -6.74 22.83
N PRO A 97 1.79 -5.38 22.82
CA PRO A 97 2.07 -4.61 24.04
C PRO A 97 1.02 -4.77 25.13
N TYR A 98 -0.25 -5.02 24.76
CA TYR A 98 -1.32 -5.25 25.72
C TYR A 98 -1.15 -6.62 26.40
N LEU A 99 -1.01 -7.69 25.62
CA LEU A 99 -0.79 -9.05 26.10
C LEU A 99 0.45 -9.15 27.00
N LEU A 100 1.58 -8.59 26.56
CA LEU A 100 2.83 -8.59 27.35
C LEU A 100 2.68 -7.83 28.67
N TYR A 101 1.96 -6.72 28.68
CA TYR A 101 1.71 -5.97 29.90
C TYR A 101 0.86 -6.78 30.88
N LYS A 102 -0.21 -7.40 30.40
CA LYS A 102 -1.09 -8.23 31.24
C LYS A 102 -0.40 -9.47 31.76
N ALA A 103 0.38 -10.15 30.91
CA ALA A 103 1.20 -11.29 31.34
C ALA A 103 2.19 -10.90 32.47
N GLY A 104 2.80 -9.71 32.37
CA GLY A 104 3.66 -9.19 33.44
C GLY A 104 2.93 -8.90 34.76
N LEU A 105 1.64 -8.50 34.73
CA LEU A 105 0.83 -8.31 35.94
C LEU A 105 0.54 -9.62 36.67
N TYR A 106 0.55 -10.73 35.96
CA TYR A 106 0.25 -12.07 36.49
C TYR A 106 1.49 -12.97 36.63
N ASP A 107 2.69 -12.35 36.61
CA ASP A 107 3.96 -13.04 36.79
C ASP A 107 4.17 -14.22 35.80
N MET A 108 3.71 -14.06 34.54
CA MET A 108 3.84 -15.08 33.51
C MET A 108 5.20 -14.96 32.82
N ASP A 109 6.22 -15.59 33.38
CA ASP A 109 7.58 -15.57 32.84
C ASP A 109 7.64 -16.27 31.46
N GLY A 110 8.30 -15.63 30.51
CA GLY A 110 8.55 -16.22 29.21
C GLY A 110 7.36 -16.12 28.22
N PHE A 111 6.28 -15.44 28.57
CA PHE A 111 5.11 -15.25 27.72
C PHE A 111 5.50 -14.70 26.34
N LEU A 112 5.17 -15.43 25.28
CA LEU A 112 5.47 -15.14 23.87
C LEU A 112 6.97 -14.91 23.54
N LYS A 113 7.90 -15.31 24.42
CA LYS A 113 9.33 -14.97 24.33
C LYS A 113 10.00 -15.46 23.05
N ASP A 114 9.65 -16.66 22.60
CA ASP A 114 10.31 -17.34 21.48
C ASP A 114 9.49 -17.26 20.19
N THR A 115 8.51 -16.34 20.13
CA THR A 115 7.64 -16.18 18.95
C THR A 115 8.11 -15.05 18.05
N VAL A 116 8.08 -15.29 16.73
CA VAL A 116 8.32 -14.28 15.71
C VAL A 116 7.00 -13.56 15.39
N GLN A 117 7.00 -12.23 15.44
CA GLN A 117 5.82 -11.41 15.17
C GLN A 117 5.71 -11.04 13.69
N ILE A 118 4.63 -11.41 13.03
CA ILE A 118 4.32 -11.07 11.63
C ILE A 118 3.13 -10.11 11.60
N ASP A 119 3.41 -8.83 11.41
CA ASP A 119 2.38 -7.80 11.32
C ASP A 119 1.90 -7.65 9.86
N ILE A 120 0.73 -8.22 9.55
CA ILE A 120 0.13 -8.20 8.22
C ILE A 120 -0.09 -6.75 7.74
N TYR A 121 -0.49 -5.83 8.62
CA TYR A 121 -0.62 -4.42 8.27
C TYR A 121 0.71 -3.84 7.76
N ARG A 122 1.84 -4.21 8.39
CA ARG A 122 3.17 -3.75 7.94
C ARG A 122 3.55 -4.33 6.59
N LEU A 123 3.22 -5.59 6.33
CA LEU A 123 3.42 -6.22 5.03
C LEU A 123 2.62 -5.52 3.94
N CYS A 124 1.36 -5.15 4.23
CA CYS A 124 0.50 -4.44 3.28
C CYS A 124 0.86 -2.97 3.07
N LYS A 125 1.63 -2.36 3.99
CA LYS A 125 1.92 -0.91 3.96
C LYS A 125 2.47 -0.37 2.63
N PRO A 126 3.33 -1.08 1.87
CA PRO A 126 3.78 -0.64 0.55
C PRO A 126 2.65 -0.48 -0.47
N LEU A 127 1.54 -1.21 -0.30
CA LEU A 127 0.37 -1.17 -1.21
C LEU A 127 -0.55 0.03 -0.97
N ARG A 128 -0.30 0.83 0.07
CA ARG A 128 -1.19 1.90 0.50
C ARG A 128 -1.64 2.80 -0.65
N TYR A 129 -0.70 3.37 -1.39
CA TYR A 129 -1.03 4.34 -2.43
C TYR A 129 -1.46 3.68 -3.75
N LEU A 130 -1.16 2.40 -3.91
CA LEU A 130 -1.63 1.62 -5.04
C LEU A 130 -3.11 1.23 -4.89
N LEU A 131 -3.51 0.73 -3.71
CA LEU A 131 -4.82 0.11 -3.50
C LEU A 131 -5.68 0.84 -2.46
N PHE A 132 -5.09 1.46 -1.44
CA PHE A 132 -5.77 1.96 -0.25
C PHE A 132 -5.38 3.39 0.13
N PRO A 133 -5.60 4.38 -0.74
CA PRO A 133 -5.13 5.75 -0.48
C PRO A 133 -5.74 6.36 0.80
N GLU A 134 -6.98 6.00 1.14
CA GLU A 134 -7.71 6.57 2.27
C GLU A 134 -7.43 5.81 3.57
N THR A 135 -7.67 4.51 3.58
CA THR A 135 -7.56 3.68 4.79
C THR A 135 -7.01 2.30 4.48
N MET A 136 -6.24 1.74 5.43
CA MET A 136 -5.70 0.38 5.36
C MET A 136 -6.19 -0.45 6.56
N ARG A 137 -7.42 -0.26 7.00
CA ARG A 137 -8.02 -1.15 8.01
C ARG A 137 -8.26 -2.53 7.40
N GLN A 138 -8.25 -3.56 8.22
CA GLN A 138 -8.49 -4.94 7.77
C GLN A 138 -9.80 -5.05 6.98
N LYS A 139 -10.90 -4.47 7.47
CA LYS A 139 -12.21 -4.44 6.77
C LYS A 139 -12.14 -3.82 5.37
N ALA A 140 -11.30 -2.81 5.15
CA ALA A 140 -11.12 -2.21 3.81
C ALA A 140 -10.37 -3.15 2.84
N ILE A 141 -9.42 -3.93 3.34
CA ILE A 141 -8.72 -4.94 2.53
C ILE A 141 -9.68 -6.10 2.21
N GLU A 142 -10.48 -6.52 3.16
CA GLU A 142 -11.51 -7.55 2.97
C GLU A 142 -12.54 -7.11 1.92
N GLU A 143 -13.06 -5.89 2.03
CA GLU A 143 -13.99 -5.33 1.05
C GLU A 143 -13.37 -5.30 -0.36
N PHE A 144 -12.12 -4.83 -0.46
CA PHE A 144 -11.39 -4.83 -1.73
C PHE A 144 -11.27 -6.24 -2.32
N LEU A 145 -10.98 -7.24 -1.50
CA LEU A 145 -10.90 -8.65 -1.94
C LEU A 145 -12.27 -9.32 -2.11
N GLY A 146 -13.37 -8.65 -1.76
CA GLY A 146 -14.73 -9.18 -1.84
C GLY A 146 -15.08 -10.19 -0.75
N ILE A 147 -14.40 -10.09 0.40
CA ILE A 147 -14.66 -10.92 1.57
C ILE A 147 -15.82 -10.29 2.35
N GLY A 148 -16.94 -10.99 2.45
CA GLY A 148 -18.09 -10.57 3.26
C GLY A 148 -17.90 -10.90 4.74
N ARG A 149 -18.58 -10.14 5.62
CA ARG A 149 -18.69 -10.35 7.07
C ARG A 149 -20.15 -10.44 7.49
N GLU A 150 -20.40 -11.18 8.56
CA GLU A 150 -21.69 -11.21 9.28
C GLU A 150 -21.70 -10.20 10.43
N ASP A 151 -20.51 -9.86 10.94
CA ASP A 151 -20.31 -8.90 12.02
C ASP A 151 -20.80 -7.50 11.66
N LYS A 152 -21.61 -6.92 12.58
CA LYS A 152 -22.25 -5.60 12.41
C LYS A 152 -21.63 -4.50 13.27
N TYR A 153 -20.77 -4.87 14.22
CA TYR A 153 -20.24 -3.97 15.23
C TYR A 153 -18.84 -3.45 14.87
N THR A 154 -18.50 -2.33 15.45
CA THR A 154 -17.12 -1.87 15.58
C THR A 154 -16.56 -2.34 16.92
N GLY A 155 -15.24 -2.47 17.05
CA GLY A 155 -14.60 -2.84 18.32
C GLY A 155 -14.95 -1.90 19.48
N GLY A 156 -15.22 -0.61 19.20
CA GLY A 156 -15.68 0.35 20.22
C GLY A 156 -17.08 0.05 20.76
N GLU A 157 -18.00 -0.34 19.89
CA GLU A 157 -19.37 -0.72 20.29
C GLU A 157 -19.39 -2.02 21.09
N LEU A 158 -18.48 -2.94 20.80
CA LEU A 158 -18.37 -4.21 21.54
C LEU A 158 -17.92 -4.04 22.99
N ILE A 159 -17.24 -2.96 23.33
CA ILE A 159 -16.92 -2.64 24.73
C ILE A 159 -18.22 -2.51 25.54
N GLU A 160 -19.22 -1.79 25.02
CA GLU A 160 -20.52 -1.62 25.68
C GLU A 160 -21.29 -2.95 25.73
N VAL A 161 -21.24 -3.75 24.64
CA VAL A 161 -21.85 -5.08 24.59
C VAL A 161 -21.26 -6.00 25.67
N TYR A 162 -19.93 -6.01 25.84
CA TYR A 162 -19.28 -6.83 26.87
C TYR A 162 -19.60 -6.34 28.28
N GLN A 163 -19.62 -5.02 28.54
CA GLN A 163 -19.98 -4.45 29.84
C GLN A 163 -21.42 -4.77 30.25
N GLU A 164 -22.34 -4.81 29.30
CA GLU A 164 -23.69 -5.27 29.54
C GLU A 164 -23.77 -6.79 29.75
N TYR A 165 -22.98 -7.56 28.99
CA TYR A 165 -22.88 -9.01 29.17
C TYR A 165 -22.37 -9.40 30.55
N GLU A 166 -21.37 -8.72 31.11
CA GLU A 166 -20.90 -8.98 32.49
C GLU A 166 -21.98 -8.80 33.52
N LYS A 167 -22.88 -7.80 33.35
CA LYS A 167 -23.99 -7.53 34.30
C LYS A 167 -25.14 -8.49 34.08
N ARG A 168 -25.45 -8.79 32.84
CA ARG A 168 -26.60 -9.62 32.44
C ARG A 168 -26.25 -10.44 31.20
N PRO A 169 -25.68 -11.64 31.37
CA PRO A 169 -25.34 -12.51 30.26
C PRO A 169 -26.56 -12.85 29.40
N THR A 170 -26.42 -12.71 28.08
CA THR A 170 -27.40 -13.12 27.08
C THR A 170 -26.72 -13.86 25.95
N ASP A 171 -27.39 -14.85 25.35
CA ASP A 171 -26.87 -15.61 24.21
C ASP A 171 -26.57 -14.69 23.01
N GLN A 172 -27.38 -13.65 22.79
CA GLN A 172 -27.18 -12.70 21.70
C GLN A 172 -25.87 -11.93 21.87
N ALA A 173 -25.62 -11.32 23.03
CA ALA A 173 -24.39 -10.57 23.29
C ALA A 173 -23.18 -11.48 23.20
N PHE A 174 -23.25 -12.70 23.73
CA PHE A 174 -22.21 -13.70 23.58
C PHE A 174 -21.91 -14.01 22.11
N CYS A 175 -22.96 -14.30 21.32
CA CYS A 175 -22.80 -14.56 19.89
C CYS A 175 -22.17 -13.38 19.15
N ASP A 176 -22.57 -12.14 19.45
CA ASP A 176 -22.04 -10.94 18.81
C ASP A 176 -20.54 -10.76 19.11
N LEU A 177 -20.13 -10.88 20.39
CA LEU A 177 -18.74 -10.79 20.84
C LEU A 177 -17.85 -11.86 20.17
N ILE A 178 -18.31 -13.12 20.17
CA ILE A 178 -17.57 -14.25 19.60
C ILE A 178 -17.51 -14.16 18.07
N THR A 179 -18.55 -13.69 17.41
CA THR A 179 -18.59 -13.57 15.95
C THR A 179 -17.62 -12.51 15.46
N HIS A 180 -17.57 -11.35 16.11
CA HIS A 180 -16.66 -10.27 15.73
C HIS A 180 -15.21 -10.72 15.73
N ASN A 181 -14.71 -11.16 16.88
CA ASN A 181 -13.31 -11.59 17.01
C ASN A 181 -12.96 -12.79 16.10
N ARG A 182 -13.89 -13.75 15.97
CA ARG A 182 -13.71 -14.88 15.04
C ARG A 182 -13.56 -14.42 13.60
N GLU A 183 -14.35 -13.43 13.19
CA GLU A 183 -14.26 -12.88 11.84
C GLU A 183 -12.97 -12.07 11.62
N ASP A 184 -12.46 -11.39 12.65
CA ASP A 184 -11.17 -10.71 12.57
C ASP A 184 -10.03 -11.72 12.38
N VAL A 185 -10.04 -12.83 13.12
CA VAL A 185 -9.07 -13.92 12.95
C VAL A 185 -9.18 -14.60 11.57
N LEU A 186 -10.40 -14.93 11.14
CA LEU A 186 -10.64 -15.53 9.81
C LEU A 186 -10.31 -14.54 8.68
N GLY A 187 -10.59 -13.27 8.90
CA GLY A 187 -10.28 -12.19 7.98
C GLY A 187 -8.78 -12.12 7.70
N MET A 188 -7.94 -12.21 8.73
CA MET A 188 -6.47 -12.23 8.54
C MET A 188 -6.01 -13.35 7.60
N HIS A 189 -6.53 -14.57 7.76
CA HIS A 189 -6.25 -15.66 6.83
C HIS A 189 -6.71 -15.33 5.41
N LYS A 190 -7.93 -14.79 5.26
CA LYS A 190 -8.56 -14.53 3.96
C LYS A 190 -7.93 -13.36 3.21
N ILE A 191 -7.35 -12.38 3.91
CA ILE A 191 -6.71 -11.21 3.27
C ILE A 191 -5.27 -11.47 2.82
N MET A 192 -4.62 -12.58 3.19
CA MET A 192 -3.24 -12.87 2.79
C MET A 192 -2.99 -12.75 1.28
N PRO A 193 -3.92 -13.07 0.37
CA PRO A 193 -3.73 -12.87 -1.07
C PRO A 193 -3.43 -11.44 -1.50
N ILE A 194 -3.70 -10.43 -0.64
CA ILE A 194 -3.33 -9.04 -0.92
C ILE A 194 -1.81 -8.89 -1.14
N LEU A 195 -1.01 -9.77 -0.56
CA LEU A 195 0.44 -9.75 -0.67
C LEU A 195 0.94 -10.04 -2.10
N TYR A 196 0.15 -10.71 -2.94
CA TYR A 196 0.49 -10.89 -4.35
C TYR A 196 0.68 -9.58 -5.10
N TYR A 197 0.03 -8.49 -4.67
CA TYR A 197 0.21 -7.18 -5.29
C TYR A 197 1.60 -6.56 -5.02
N LEU A 198 2.35 -7.05 -4.04
CA LEU A 198 3.72 -6.58 -3.78
C LEU A 198 4.65 -6.88 -4.96
N SER A 199 4.42 -8.00 -5.65
CA SER A 199 5.17 -8.38 -6.84
C SER A 199 4.98 -7.41 -8.02
N PHE A 200 3.91 -6.59 -8.00
CA PHE A 200 3.66 -5.60 -9.05
C PHE A 200 4.75 -4.54 -9.15
N LYS A 201 5.45 -4.25 -8.04
CA LYS A 201 6.57 -3.32 -8.02
C LYS A 201 7.66 -3.69 -9.03
N ASP A 202 8.00 -4.96 -9.11
CA ASP A 202 9.08 -5.49 -9.93
C ASP A 202 8.54 -6.30 -11.13
N ALA A 203 7.25 -6.11 -11.45
CA ALA A 203 6.57 -6.84 -12.52
C ALA A 203 7.27 -6.67 -13.86
N PRO A 204 7.55 -7.76 -14.59
CA PRO A 204 7.90 -7.66 -15.99
C PRO A 204 6.69 -7.10 -16.76
N LEU A 205 6.89 -5.97 -17.43
CA LEU A 205 5.90 -5.35 -18.28
C LEU A 205 6.29 -5.56 -19.73
N SER A 206 5.43 -6.18 -20.51
CA SER A 206 5.55 -6.28 -21.96
C SER A 206 4.76 -5.14 -22.60
N TYR A 207 5.45 -4.23 -23.27
CA TYR A 207 4.82 -3.13 -23.98
C TYR A 207 4.06 -3.63 -25.21
N VAL A 208 2.79 -3.21 -25.35
CA VAL A 208 1.91 -3.56 -26.49
C VAL A 208 1.81 -2.41 -27.47
N GLY A 209 1.62 -1.18 -26.97
CA GLY A 209 1.46 0.00 -27.78
C GLY A 209 0.91 1.18 -26.99
N TYR A 210 0.62 2.27 -27.71
CA TYR A 210 -0.09 3.40 -27.13
C TYR A 210 -1.08 3.98 -28.14
N HIS A 211 -2.03 4.74 -27.64
CA HIS A 211 -2.89 5.62 -28.43
C HIS A 211 -3.17 6.91 -27.66
N THR A 212 -3.54 7.95 -28.36
CA THR A 212 -3.95 9.22 -27.74
C THR A 212 -5.48 9.29 -27.67
N ASN A 213 -5.96 10.01 -26.68
CA ASN A 213 -7.38 10.27 -26.46
C ASN A 213 -7.59 11.74 -26.10
N ARG A 214 -8.66 12.34 -26.64
CA ARG A 214 -9.09 13.69 -26.29
C ARG A 214 -10.41 13.63 -25.57
N TYR A 215 -10.53 14.39 -24.51
CA TYR A 215 -11.76 14.48 -23.73
C TYR A 215 -11.94 15.90 -23.19
N SER A 216 -13.20 16.28 -22.96
CA SER A 216 -13.52 17.51 -22.23
C SER A 216 -13.82 17.20 -20.78
N ASP A 217 -13.28 17.98 -19.86
CA ASP A 217 -13.63 17.87 -18.46
C ASP A 217 -15.01 18.49 -18.15
N TYR A 218 -15.43 18.43 -16.90
CA TYR A 218 -16.75 18.95 -16.47
C TYR A 218 -16.88 20.49 -16.61
N THR A 219 -15.76 21.21 -16.82
CA THR A 219 -15.75 22.65 -17.09
C THR A 219 -15.77 22.98 -18.58
N GLY A 220 -15.69 21.96 -19.45
CA GLY A 220 -15.64 22.08 -20.89
C GLY A 220 -14.23 22.34 -21.45
N ILE A 221 -13.19 22.23 -20.62
CA ILE A 221 -11.79 22.34 -21.08
C ILE A 221 -11.39 21.03 -21.75
N GLU A 222 -10.83 21.14 -22.96
CA GLU A 222 -10.29 19.98 -23.67
C GLU A 222 -8.92 19.58 -23.15
N HIS A 223 -8.74 18.30 -22.96
CA HIS A 223 -7.51 17.67 -22.54
C HIS A 223 -7.11 16.59 -23.52
N GLU A 224 -5.81 16.37 -23.64
CA GLU A 224 -5.25 15.28 -24.41
C GLU A 224 -4.42 14.38 -23.49
N GLU A 225 -4.61 13.08 -23.61
CA GLU A 225 -3.89 12.07 -22.84
C GLU A 225 -3.30 11.00 -23.77
N VAL A 226 -2.20 10.39 -23.35
CA VAL A 226 -1.69 9.16 -23.93
C VAL A 226 -2.06 7.99 -23.03
N ILE A 227 -2.49 6.90 -23.64
CA ILE A 227 -2.84 5.65 -22.97
C ILE A 227 -1.85 4.59 -23.47
N PHE A 228 -0.93 4.20 -22.56
CA PHE A 228 -0.01 3.09 -22.79
C PHE A 228 -0.69 1.79 -22.41
N GLU A 229 -0.54 0.78 -23.25
CA GLU A 229 -0.97 -0.58 -22.98
C GLU A 229 0.25 -1.49 -22.73
N TYR A 230 0.20 -2.21 -21.61
CA TYR A 230 1.18 -3.24 -21.25
C TYR A 230 0.46 -4.54 -20.90
N ARG A 231 1.23 -5.62 -20.87
CA ARG A 231 0.82 -6.90 -20.30
C ARG A 231 1.82 -7.37 -19.27
N THR A 232 1.33 -8.12 -18.30
CA THR A 232 2.13 -8.80 -17.27
C THR A 232 1.61 -10.20 -17.07
N ASP A 233 2.52 -11.13 -16.72
CA ASP A 233 2.19 -12.49 -16.34
C ASP A 233 1.85 -12.62 -14.85
N ILE A 234 1.91 -11.52 -14.09
CA ILE A 234 1.54 -11.51 -12.68
C ILE A 234 0.02 -11.67 -12.56
N SER A 235 -0.38 -12.68 -11.80
CA SER A 235 -1.78 -12.90 -11.46
C SER A 235 -2.16 -12.05 -10.24
N PHE A 236 -3.20 -11.23 -10.36
CA PHE A 236 -3.77 -10.48 -9.27
C PHE A 236 -5.06 -11.14 -8.79
N PRO A 237 -5.35 -11.14 -7.47
CA PRO A 237 -6.62 -11.63 -6.95
C PRO A 237 -7.84 -10.91 -7.52
N ARG A 238 -7.71 -9.60 -7.79
CA ARG A 238 -8.76 -8.74 -8.39
C ARG A 238 -8.17 -7.64 -9.24
N SER A 239 -8.92 -7.20 -10.25
CA SER A 239 -8.60 -6.00 -11.01
C SER A 239 -8.63 -4.76 -10.11
N PHE A 240 -7.78 -3.79 -10.39
CA PHE A 240 -7.71 -2.57 -9.60
C PHE A 240 -7.45 -1.34 -10.44
N THR A 241 -7.70 -0.18 -9.84
CA THR A 241 -7.33 1.12 -10.38
C THR A 241 -6.54 1.90 -9.36
N ALA A 242 -5.54 2.64 -9.82
CA ALA A 242 -4.74 3.54 -9.00
C ALA A 242 -4.60 4.89 -9.69
N LYS A 243 -4.55 5.97 -8.91
CA LYS A 243 -4.42 7.32 -9.46
C LYS A 243 -3.47 8.19 -8.64
N THR A 244 -2.81 9.09 -9.34
CA THR A 244 -2.14 10.25 -8.76
C THR A 244 -2.74 11.51 -9.39
N GLU A 245 -2.23 12.70 -9.04
CA GLU A 245 -2.67 13.95 -9.72
C GLU A 245 -2.45 13.94 -11.25
N THR A 246 -1.47 13.18 -11.72
CA THR A 246 -1.02 13.22 -13.12
C THR A 246 -0.98 11.85 -13.80
N MET A 247 -1.53 10.83 -13.20
CA MET A 247 -1.48 9.47 -13.75
C MET A 247 -2.66 8.65 -13.27
N TYR A 248 -3.21 7.84 -14.17
CA TYR A 248 -4.20 6.81 -13.84
C TYR A 248 -3.71 5.47 -14.36
N VAL A 249 -3.79 4.45 -13.50
CA VAL A 249 -3.43 3.06 -13.83
C VAL A 249 -4.65 2.18 -13.64
N LYS A 250 -4.90 1.30 -14.60
CA LYS A 250 -5.90 0.22 -14.50
C LYS A 250 -5.20 -1.09 -14.79
N ALA A 251 -5.29 -2.05 -13.88
CA ALA A 251 -4.76 -3.40 -14.06
C ALA A 251 -5.91 -4.42 -13.98
N SER A 252 -5.92 -5.34 -14.92
CA SER A 252 -6.92 -6.40 -15.06
C SER A 252 -6.34 -7.72 -14.59
N CYS A 253 -7.08 -8.44 -13.74
CA CYS A 253 -6.72 -9.78 -13.27
C CYS A 253 -7.02 -10.89 -14.29
N ASP A 254 -7.90 -10.62 -15.27
CA ASP A 254 -8.40 -11.66 -16.19
C ASP A 254 -7.41 -11.94 -17.32
N ASP A 255 -6.74 -10.91 -17.83
CA ASP A 255 -5.89 -10.96 -19.01
C ASP A 255 -4.50 -10.34 -18.83
N GLY A 256 -4.15 -9.91 -17.61
CA GLY A 256 -2.88 -9.28 -17.32
C GLY A 256 -2.67 -7.92 -17.99
N LYS A 257 -3.75 -7.31 -18.51
CA LYS A 257 -3.70 -6.02 -19.20
C LYS A 257 -3.52 -4.88 -18.20
N ILE A 258 -2.58 -3.99 -18.50
CA ILE A 258 -2.31 -2.80 -17.72
C ILE A 258 -2.43 -1.58 -18.64
N LEU A 259 -3.25 -0.63 -18.26
CA LEU A 259 -3.39 0.67 -18.94
C LEU A 259 -2.83 1.76 -18.04
N ILE A 260 -1.93 2.57 -18.58
CA ILE A 260 -1.38 3.75 -17.91
C ILE A 260 -1.76 4.98 -18.73
N ARG A 261 -2.52 5.91 -18.13
CA ARG A 261 -2.93 7.16 -18.74
C ARG A 261 -2.11 8.31 -18.19
N LEU A 262 -1.56 9.14 -19.07
CA LEU A 262 -0.79 10.32 -18.73
C LEU A 262 -1.29 11.52 -19.53
N PRO A 263 -1.40 12.72 -18.92
CA PRO A 263 -1.70 13.93 -19.66
C PRO A 263 -0.57 14.28 -20.62
N ILE A 264 -0.92 14.70 -21.79
CA ILE A 264 -0.01 15.26 -22.78
C ILE A 264 0.10 16.78 -22.52
N HIS A 265 1.32 17.29 -22.57
CA HIS A 265 1.61 18.71 -22.41
C HIS A 265 2.12 19.26 -23.75
N ASP A 266 1.27 20.05 -24.44
CA ASP A 266 1.66 20.79 -25.64
C ASP A 266 1.98 22.23 -25.24
N GLN A 267 3.27 22.52 -25.10
CA GLN A 267 3.73 23.83 -24.61
C GLN A 267 5.22 24.05 -24.95
N GLU A 268 5.73 25.20 -24.56
CA GLU A 268 7.15 25.48 -24.60
C GLU A 268 7.82 25.05 -23.29
N MET A 269 8.95 24.37 -23.38
CA MET A 269 9.80 23.93 -22.26
C MET A 269 11.26 24.32 -22.48
N LYS A 270 12.06 24.20 -21.42
CA LYS A 270 13.47 24.56 -21.42
C LYS A 270 14.35 23.33 -21.21
N ILE A 271 15.44 23.28 -21.97
CA ILE A 271 16.56 22.36 -21.76
C ILE A 271 17.71 23.17 -21.16
N TYR A 272 18.09 22.91 -19.94
CA TYR A 272 19.19 23.59 -19.27
C TYR A 272 20.51 22.88 -19.52
N PHE A 273 21.58 23.68 -19.76
CA PHE A 273 22.94 23.17 -19.97
C PHE A 273 23.73 23.22 -18.65
N ASP A 274 24.28 22.07 -18.24
CA ASP A 274 25.09 21.99 -17.02
C ASP A 274 26.40 22.77 -17.13
N ASN A 275 27.02 22.77 -18.32
CA ASN A 275 28.22 23.50 -18.68
C ASN A 275 27.92 24.96 -19.05
N TYR A 276 27.09 25.65 -18.31
CA TYR A 276 26.61 27.02 -18.57
C TYR A 276 27.74 28.02 -18.91
N ARG A 277 28.96 27.77 -18.43
CA ARG A 277 30.12 28.62 -18.65
C ARG A 277 30.58 28.64 -20.13
N ASP A 278 30.16 27.67 -20.93
CA ASP A 278 30.50 27.58 -22.37
C ASP A 278 29.48 28.29 -23.26
N TYR A 279 28.45 28.90 -22.63
CA TYR A 279 27.34 29.53 -23.32
C TYR A 279 27.31 31.04 -23.08
N CYS A 280 26.69 31.73 -24.05
CA CYS A 280 26.19 33.09 -23.94
C CYS A 280 24.66 33.10 -24.04
N TYR A 281 24.01 33.95 -23.28
CA TYR A 281 22.57 34.17 -23.32
C TYR A 281 22.24 35.32 -24.28
N LEU A 282 21.23 35.13 -25.09
CA LEU A 282 20.67 36.12 -26.01
C LEU A 282 19.35 36.64 -25.44
N PRO A 283 19.32 37.85 -24.86
CA PRO A 283 18.13 38.36 -24.18
C PRO A 283 16.91 38.55 -25.06
N GLU A 284 17.10 38.93 -26.33
CA GLU A 284 16.00 39.18 -27.26
C GLU A 284 15.35 37.87 -27.74
N GLU A 285 16.13 36.82 -27.92
CA GLU A 285 15.70 35.47 -28.35
C GLU A 285 15.33 34.57 -27.17
N ASP A 286 15.65 35.00 -25.96
CA ASP A 286 15.46 34.25 -24.71
C ASP A 286 16.02 32.82 -24.79
N THR A 287 17.25 32.69 -25.24
CA THR A 287 17.92 31.39 -25.42
C THR A 287 19.45 31.53 -25.24
N ALA A 288 20.11 30.40 -24.99
CA ALA A 288 21.55 30.35 -24.88
C ALA A 288 22.19 29.66 -26.12
N ILE A 289 23.29 30.21 -26.58
CA ILE A 289 24.11 29.64 -27.64
C ILE A 289 25.55 29.45 -27.17
N LEU A 290 26.30 28.58 -27.84
CA LEU A 290 27.72 28.38 -27.55
C LEU A 290 28.48 29.70 -27.75
N LYS A 291 29.48 29.99 -26.89
CA LYS A 291 30.32 31.18 -26.98
C LYS A 291 30.99 31.35 -28.36
N THR A 292 31.40 30.25 -28.97
CA THR A 292 32.01 30.25 -30.27
C THR A 292 31.09 30.86 -31.37
N LEU A 293 29.79 30.63 -31.25
CA LEU A 293 28.79 31.20 -32.13
C LEU A 293 28.44 32.64 -31.73
N ALA A 294 28.35 32.93 -30.42
CA ALA A 294 28.04 34.23 -29.91
C ALA A 294 29.05 35.31 -30.31
N TYR A 295 30.33 34.97 -30.42
CA TYR A 295 31.40 35.89 -30.75
C TYR A 295 31.33 36.41 -32.20
N SER A 296 30.55 35.78 -33.08
CA SER A 296 30.29 36.30 -34.43
C SER A 296 29.15 37.33 -34.45
N LEU A 297 28.43 37.54 -33.34
CA LEU A 297 27.35 38.53 -33.21
C LEU A 297 27.88 39.90 -32.79
N PRO A 298 27.13 40.98 -33.08
CA PRO A 298 27.46 42.34 -32.62
C PRO A 298 27.59 42.41 -31.10
N LYS A 299 28.56 43.19 -30.61
CA LYS A 299 28.71 43.48 -29.17
C LYS A 299 27.40 44.07 -28.64
N GLY A 300 26.88 43.54 -27.50
CA GLY A 300 25.63 43.95 -26.89
C GLY A 300 24.42 43.02 -27.17
N ARG A 301 24.50 42.16 -28.19
CA ARG A 301 23.45 41.18 -28.49
C ARG A 301 23.46 39.98 -27.55
N TYR A 302 24.56 39.73 -26.85
CA TYR A 302 24.72 38.61 -25.96
C TYR A 302 25.39 39.00 -24.65
N GLN A 303 25.10 38.23 -23.63
CA GLN A 303 25.74 38.32 -22.31
C GLN A 303 26.21 36.94 -21.83
N LYS A 304 27.10 36.91 -20.81
CA LYS A 304 27.53 35.63 -20.22
C LYS A 304 26.31 34.90 -19.66
N ALA A 305 26.14 33.63 -20.04
CA ALA A 305 25.09 32.81 -19.46
C ALA A 305 25.39 32.51 -17.98
N THR A 306 24.36 32.49 -17.20
CA THR A 306 24.33 31.99 -15.81
C THR A 306 23.71 30.60 -15.77
N ARG A 307 23.70 29.99 -14.62
CA ARG A 307 22.97 28.71 -14.45
C ARG A 307 21.49 28.81 -14.82
N ASP A 308 20.89 29.96 -14.61
CA ASP A 308 19.43 30.16 -14.82
C ASP A 308 19.12 30.64 -16.24
N THR A 309 20.12 31.13 -17.01
CA THR A 309 19.94 31.60 -18.38
C THR A 309 20.59 30.71 -19.43
N ALA A 310 21.32 29.66 -19.02
CA ALA A 310 21.94 28.70 -19.95
C ALA A 310 20.91 27.63 -20.35
N TYR A 311 19.95 27.99 -21.18
CA TYR A 311 18.94 27.08 -21.68
C TYR A 311 18.57 27.34 -23.14
N GLN A 312 17.99 26.31 -23.74
CA GLN A 312 17.32 26.38 -25.04
C GLN A 312 15.81 26.15 -24.83
N ARG A 313 14.99 26.94 -25.51
CA ARG A 313 13.53 26.72 -25.55
C ARG A 313 13.19 25.70 -26.62
N VAL A 314 12.23 24.84 -26.32
CA VAL A 314 11.73 23.80 -27.23
C VAL A 314 10.22 23.73 -27.11
N SER A 315 9.52 23.98 -28.22
CA SER A 315 8.07 23.77 -28.32
C SER A 315 7.79 22.36 -28.82
N GLY A 316 6.69 21.77 -28.36
CA GLY A 316 6.23 20.47 -28.79
C GLY A 316 5.43 19.73 -27.74
N THR A 317 5.27 18.45 -27.95
CA THR A 317 4.51 17.54 -27.10
C THR A 317 5.42 16.84 -26.12
N PHE A 318 5.04 16.88 -24.83
CA PHE A 318 5.88 16.34 -23.75
C PHE A 318 5.08 15.47 -22.80
N LEU A 319 5.75 14.49 -22.23
CA LEU A 319 5.26 13.67 -21.13
C LEU A 319 6.11 13.88 -19.87
N LYS A 320 5.41 13.85 -18.74
CA LYS A 320 6.09 13.88 -17.44
C LYS A 320 6.81 12.55 -17.18
N GLN A 321 8.03 12.60 -16.65
CA GLN A 321 8.79 11.43 -16.22
C GLN A 321 9.11 11.51 -14.72
N PRO A 322 9.09 10.37 -13.99
CA PRO A 322 9.36 10.36 -12.56
C PRO A 322 10.83 10.63 -12.21
N HIS A 323 11.72 10.21 -13.09
CA HIS A 323 13.17 10.38 -13.00
C HIS A 323 13.70 10.94 -14.33
N SER A 324 14.98 11.23 -14.41
CA SER A 324 15.62 11.67 -15.67
C SER A 324 15.95 10.46 -16.57
N LEU A 325 14.92 9.66 -16.87
CA LEU A 325 15.02 8.44 -17.67
C LEU A 325 15.36 8.77 -19.13
N PHE A 326 14.62 9.72 -19.70
CA PHE A 326 14.84 10.19 -21.07
C PHE A 326 15.61 11.49 -21.08
N LYS A 327 16.50 11.62 -22.05
CA LYS A 327 17.30 12.83 -22.29
C LYS A 327 17.01 13.39 -23.69
N PRO A 328 17.08 14.71 -23.86
CA PRO A 328 17.34 15.72 -22.86
C PRO A 328 16.20 15.87 -21.86
N VAL A 329 16.53 16.19 -20.60
CA VAL A 329 15.53 16.50 -19.57
C VAL A 329 14.99 17.90 -19.78
N LEU A 330 13.68 18.03 -19.86
CA LEU A 330 12.98 19.29 -20.02
C LEU A 330 12.26 19.69 -18.74
N CYS A 331 12.09 20.98 -18.53
CA CYS A 331 11.31 21.55 -17.43
C CYS A 331 10.78 22.93 -17.81
N THR A 332 9.78 23.44 -17.11
CA THR A 332 9.25 24.77 -17.31
C THR A 332 10.18 25.83 -16.75
N ASP A 333 10.78 25.55 -15.60
CA ASP A 333 11.78 26.37 -14.92
C ASP A 333 12.88 25.50 -14.30
N ARG A 334 14.07 26.05 -14.07
CA ARG A 334 15.19 25.31 -13.47
C ARG A 334 14.87 24.75 -12.07
N LYS A 335 14.09 25.47 -11.30
CA LYS A 335 13.68 25.08 -9.93
C LYS A 335 12.51 24.10 -9.91
N ASP A 336 11.86 23.89 -11.06
CA ASP A 336 10.75 22.96 -11.15
C ASP A 336 11.24 21.52 -10.89
N LYS A 337 10.59 20.86 -9.94
CA LYS A 337 10.86 19.45 -9.63
C LYS A 337 10.30 18.52 -10.69
N LYS A 338 9.31 18.98 -11.47
CA LYS A 338 8.70 18.21 -12.53
C LYS A 338 9.67 18.11 -13.71
N LYS A 339 9.93 16.91 -14.16
CA LYS A 339 10.79 16.62 -15.30
C LYS A 339 9.95 16.04 -16.42
N TYR A 340 10.29 16.46 -17.65
CA TYR A 340 9.58 16.05 -18.83
C TYR A 340 10.59 15.55 -19.88
N PHE A 341 10.07 14.82 -20.84
CA PHE A 341 10.80 14.45 -22.05
C PHE A 341 9.92 14.70 -23.25
N ARG A 342 10.53 14.93 -24.42
CA ARG A 342 9.78 15.05 -25.65
C ARG A 342 9.17 13.71 -25.97
N PHE A 343 7.86 13.69 -26.20
CA PHE A 343 7.18 12.45 -26.56
C PHE A 343 7.56 12.12 -28.00
N PRO A 344 8.30 11.02 -28.24
CA PRO A 344 8.80 10.65 -29.55
C PRO A 344 7.69 10.01 -30.39
N GLU A 345 7.78 10.21 -31.70
CA GLU A 345 6.96 9.48 -32.67
C GLU A 345 7.29 7.97 -32.63
N ASP A 346 8.58 7.64 -32.40
CA ASP A 346 9.08 6.27 -32.28
C ASP A 346 9.48 5.93 -30.82
N PHE A 347 8.49 5.57 -30.02
CA PHE A 347 8.70 5.12 -28.65
C PHE A 347 9.12 3.64 -28.67
N ASN A 348 10.43 3.34 -28.57
CA ASN A 348 10.90 1.97 -28.68
C ASN A 348 10.44 1.10 -27.49
N LYS A 349 10.34 -0.21 -27.73
CA LYS A 349 9.78 -1.17 -26.78
C LYS A 349 10.50 -1.18 -25.43
N GLU A 350 11.82 -1.21 -25.41
CA GLU A 350 12.62 -1.28 -24.18
C GLU A 350 12.44 -0.02 -23.31
N ALA A 351 12.49 1.16 -23.95
CA ALA A 351 12.26 2.43 -23.26
C ALA A 351 10.82 2.55 -22.73
N ALA A 352 9.83 2.04 -23.47
CA ALA A 352 8.45 2.01 -23.05
C ALA A 352 8.25 1.08 -21.83
N GLU A 353 8.86 -0.10 -21.81
CA GLU A 353 8.80 -1.04 -20.70
C GLU A 353 9.47 -0.48 -19.44
N GLU A 354 10.64 0.16 -19.57
CA GLU A 354 11.32 0.82 -18.46
C GLU A 354 10.51 2.01 -17.93
N PHE A 355 9.90 2.79 -18.83
CA PHE A 355 9.02 3.89 -18.45
C PHE A 355 7.80 3.40 -17.68
N GLY A 356 7.10 2.38 -18.15
CA GLY A 356 5.97 1.77 -17.47
C GLY A 356 6.32 1.31 -16.06
N ARG A 357 7.45 0.59 -15.89
CA ARG A 357 7.94 0.18 -14.57
C ARG A 357 8.23 1.38 -13.66
N SER A 358 8.86 2.42 -14.19
CA SER A 358 9.18 3.63 -13.41
C SER A 358 7.93 4.36 -12.95
N LEU A 359 6.85 4.38 -13.75
CA LEU A 359 5.56 4.96 -13.40
C LEU A 359 4.86 4.16 -12.30
N ILE A 360 4.82 2.83 -12.41
CA ILE A 360 4.24 1.96 -11.38
C ILE A 360 4.97 2.13 -10.05
N ASN A 361 6.29 2.22 -10.07
CA ASN A 361 7.10 2.38 -8.88
C ASN A 361 6.83 3.67 -8.09
N ILE A 362 6.21 4.67 -8.70
CA ILE A 362 5.77 5.88 -8.00
C ILE A 362 4.87 5.50 -6.82
N PHE A 363 3.90 4.60 -7.01
CA PHE A 363 2.96 4.20 -5.96
C PHE A 363 3.64 3.55 -4.75
N PHE A 364 4.72 2.81 -4.97
CA PHE A 364 5.48 2.14 -3.89
C PHE A 364 6.46 3.08 -3.19
N CYS A 365 6.85 4.18 -3.83
CA CYS A 365 7.79 5.17 -3.30
C CYS A 365 7.10 6.40 -2.67
N MET A 366 5.78 6.56 -2.83
CA MET A 366 5.04 7.67 -2.25
C MET A 366 5.15 7.67 -0.72
N LYS A 367 5.40 8.84 -0.16
CA LYS A 367 5.38 9.08 1.30
C LYS A 367 4.17 9.95 1.64
N ARG A 368 3.63 9.79 2.83
CA ARG A 368 2.61 10.68 3.34
C ARG A 368 3.18 12.10 3.34
N THR A 369 2.68 12.97 2.48
CA THR A 369 2.89 14.41 2.68
C THR A 369 2.22 14.74 4.00
N SER A 370 3.01 15.12 5.01
CA SER A 370 2.47 15.71 6.23
C SER A 370 1.70 16.95 5.78
N SER A 371 0.39 16.85 5.75
CA SER A 371 -0.46 18.04 5.76
C SER A 371 -0.17 18.77 7.07
N THR A 372 0.57 19.86 6.95
CA THR A 372 0.70 20.87 7.98
C THR A 372 -0.66 21.45 8.30
#